data_791bad1a877ca5a936b8f83d427669e3
#
_entry.id   791bad1a877ca5a936b8f83d427669e3
#
_cell.length_a   1.000
_cell.length_b   1.000
_cell.length_c   1.000
_cell.angle_alpha   90.00
_cell.angle_beta   90.00
_cell.angle_gamma   90.00
#
_symmetry.space_group_name_H-M   'P 1'
#
loop_
_entity.id
_entity.type
_entity.pdbx_description
1 polymer ?
#
loop_
_entity_poly.entity_id
_entity_poly.type
_entity_poly.pdbx_seq_one_letter_code
_entity_poly.pdbx_strand_id
1 'polypeptide(L)'
;MAERMAEPEDRSPDLPGLGATRRRIRPYPGPASRTYWILLILFVELQIADILTTNHALALPGVWELNPLMAMSQARLGAAWWVPKLAVVAYLCLAATLMRRRWPIIFAVSVSGLAVVGNISHF
;
A
#
# COMPACT_ATOMS: atom_id res chain seq x y z
N MET A 1 38.03 -68.05 6.10
CA MET A 1 38.80 -66.85 5.70
C MET A 1 37.78 -65.87 5.13
N ALA A 2 37.24 -64.97 6.01
CA ALA A 2 36.18 -64.02 5.66
C ALA A 2 36.83 -62.65 5.60
N GLU A 3 36.88 -62.13 4.39
CA GLU A 3 37.40 -60.81 4.05
C GLU A 3 36.37 -59.78 4.47
N ARG A 4 36.73 -58.99 5.48
CA ARG A 4 35.91 -57.90 6.03
C ARG A 4 36.10 -56.70 5.12
N MET A 5 35.12 -56.46 4.22
CA MET A 5 35.07 -55.25 3.40
C MET A 5 34.96 -54.03 4.36
N ALA A 6 35.96 -53.18 4.31
CA ALA A 6 35.97 -51.92 5.00
C ALA A 6 34.96 -50.97 4.34
N GLU A 7 33.99 -50.53 5.12
CA GLU A 7 33.01 -49.50 4.75
C GLU A 7 33.74 -48.15 4.54
N PRO A 8 33.53 -47.46 3.43
CA PRO A 8 34.15 -46.15 3.22
C PRO A 8 33.55 -45.15 4.19
N GLU A 9 34.41 -44.63 5.05
CA GLU A 9 34.14 -43.55 5.99
C GLU A 9 33.78 -42.28 5.21
N ASP A 10 32.50 -41.98 5.12
CA ASP A 10 31.97 -40.73 4.55
C ASP A 10 32.38 -39.54 5.44
N ARG A 11 33.57 -39.01 5.16
CA ARG A 11 34.02 -37.74 5.72
C ARG A 11 33.41 -36.59 4.93
N SER A 12 32.17 -36.28 5.21
CA SER A 12 31.63 -34.97 4.82
C SER A 12 32.47 -33.88 5.47
N PRO A 13 33.12 -32.97 4.71
CA PRO A 13 33.86 -31.87 5.30
C PRO A 13 32.89 -30.94 6.02
N ASP A 14 32.98 -30.91 7.34
CA ASP A 14 32.35 -29.88 8.16
C ASP A 14 32.87 -28.52 7.69
N LEU A 15 32.10 -27.84 6.86
CA LEU A 15 32.33 -26.45 6.45
C LEU A 15 31.96 -25.55 7.62
N PRO A 16 32.97 -25.05 8.39
CA PRO A 16 32.69 -24.12 9.47
C PRO A 16 32.33 -22.76 8.86
N GLY A 17 31.10 -22.32 9.02
CA GLY A 17 30.76 -20.93 8.72
C GLY A 17 29.52 -20.64 7.93
N LEU A 18 28.77 -21.63 7.42
CA LEU A 18 27.43 -21.39 6.90
C LEU A 18 26.37 -21.46 8.00
N GLY A 19 26.64 -20.76 9.10
CA GLY A 19 25.60 -20.28 9.99
C GLY A 19 24.71 -19.36 9.17
N ALA A 20 23.83 -20.01 8.35
CA ALA A 20 22.79 -19.29 7.65
C ALA A 20 22.02 -18.50 8.70
N THR A 21 22.35 -17.22 8.83
CA THR A 21 21.47 -16.24 9.46
C THR A 21 20.17 -16.34 8.68
N ARG A 22 19.35 -17.31 9.05
CA ARG A 22 17.95 -17.40 8.64
C ARG A 22 17.34 -16.09 9.07
N ARG A 23 17.44 -15.06 8.21
CA ARG A 23 16.62 -13.87 8.33
C ARG A 23 15.22 -14.41 8.53
N ARG A 24 14.73 -14.32 9.75
CA ARG A 24 13.31 -14.56 10.05
C ARG A 24 12.57 -13.57 9.19
N ILE A 25 12.18 -14.01 8.02
CA ILE A 25 11.21 -13.30 7.20
C ILE A 25 9.98 -13.23 8.09
N ARG A 26 9.78 -12.07 8.72
CA ARG A 26 8.58 -11.85 9.52
C ARG A 26 7.41 -12.12 8.60
N PRO A 27 6.52 -13.05 8.97
CA PRO A 27 5.37 -13.33 8.15
C PRO A 27 4.63 -12.02 7.91
N TYR A 28 4.39 -11.72 6.65
CA TYR A 28 3.61 -10.58 6.24
C TYR A 28 2.26 -10.63 6.97
N PRO A 29 1.83 -9.55 7.66
CA PRO A 29 0.49 -9.49 8.19
C PRO A 29 -0.47 -9.54 6.99
N GLY A 30 -0.99 -10.73 6.72
CA GLY A 30 -1.99 -10.95 5.68
C GLY A 30 -3.25 -10.09 5.92
N PRO A 31 -4.24 -10.12 5.04
CA PRO A 31 -5.47 -9.34 5.16
C PRO A 31 -6.23 -9.53 6.49
N ALA A 32 -5.88 -10.55 7.26
CA ALA A 32 -6.40 -10.80 8.61
C ALA A 32 -5.62 -10.06 9.72
N SER A 33 -4.53 -9.34 9.43
CA SER A 33 -3.78 -8.64 10.48
C SER A 33 -4.46 -7.32 10.84
N ARG A 34 -4.52 -7.03 12.14
CA ARG A 34 -5.07 -5.77 12.67
C ARG A 34 -4.42 -4.54 12.01
N THR A 35 -3.11 -4.58 11.80
CA THR A 35 -2.36 -3.49 11.15
C THR A 35 -2.84 -3.25 9.72
N TYR A 36 -3.15 -4.30 8.98
CA TYR A 36 -3.66 -4.18 7.61
C TYR A 36 -5.00 -3.43 7.60
N TRP A 37 -5.93 -3.80 8.46
CA TRP A 37 -7.24 -3.15 8.55
C TRP A 37 -7.14 -1.70 9.00
N ILE A 38 -6.24 -1.39 9.93
CA ILE A 38 -5.98 -0.01 10.36
C ILE A 38 -5.47 0.84 9.18
N LEU A 39 -4.52 0.33 8.39
CA LEU A 39 -4.01 1.05 7.22
C LEU A 39 -5.08 1.24 6.15
N LEU A 40 -5.94 0.25 5.95
CA LEU A 40 -7.04 0.33 4.98
C LEU A 40 -8.07 1.38 5.40
N ILE A 41 -8.48 1.38 6.67
CA ILE A 41 -9.40 2.37 7.22
C ILE A 41 -8.78 3.76 7.11
N LEU A 42 -7.53 3.94 7.53
CA LEU A 42 -6.81 5.21 7.41
C LEU A 42 -6.75 5.70 5.97
N PHE A 43 -6.53 4.81 5.01
CA PHE A 43 -6.53 5.16 3.59
C PHE A 43 -7.90 5.67 3.13
N VAL A 44 -8.98 5.02 3.52
CA VAL A 44 -10.36 5.45 3.18
C VAL A 44 -10.68 6.80 3.83
N GLU A 45 -10.35 6.99 5.12
CA GLU A 45 -10.53 8.26 5.83
C GLU A 45 -9.79 9.41 5.13
N LEU A 46 -8.54 9.18 4.70
CA LEU A 46 -7.77 10.17 3.96
C LEU A 46 -8.41 10.51 2.60
N GLN A 47 -9.04 9.55 1.92
CA GLN A 47 -9.75 9.83 0.67
C GLN A 47 -11.00 10.70 0.90
N ILE A 48 -11.73 10.44 1.97
CA ILE A 48 -12.89 11.26 2.36
C ILE A 48 -12.41 12.68 2.71
N ALA A 49 -11.37 12.80 3.53
CA ALA A 49 -10.81 14.10 3.90
C ALA A 49 -10.34 14.89 2.67
N ASP A 50 -9.67 14.22 1.70
CA ASP A 50 -9.21 14.85 0.47
C ASP A 50 -10.41 15.34 -0.40
N ILE A 51 -11.49 14.59 -0.50
CA ILE A 51 -12.71 15.04 -1.20
C ILE A 51 -13.32 16.27 -0.51
N LEU A 52 -13.42 16.26 0.82
CA LEU A 52 -14.00 17.34 1.58
C LEU A 52 -13.15 18.62 1.48
N THR A 53 -11.83 18.50 1.65
CA THR A 53 -10.91 19.64 1.56
C THR A 53 -10.85 20.20 0.14
N THR A 54 -10.87 19.35 -0.89
CA THR A 54 -10.94 19.78 -2.29
C THR A 54 -12.23 20.52 -2.58
N ASN A 55 -13.39 20.01 -2.15
CA ASN A 55 -14.67 20.71 -2.32
C ASN A 55 -14.68 22.06 -1.63
N HIS A 56 -14.08 22.15 -0.44
CA HIS A 56 -13.99 23.42 0.28
C HIS A 56 -13.05 24.39 -0.44
N ALA A 57 -11.89 23.94 -0.88
CA ALA A 57 -10.94 24.76 -1.63
C ALA A 57 -11.53 25.31 -2.93
N LEU A 58 -12.23 24.46 -3.70
CA LEU A 58 -12.88 24.87 -4.96
C LEU A 58 -14.07 25.84 -4.77
N ALA A 59 -14.60 25.97 -3.56
CA ALA A 59 -15.59 26.98 -3.25
C ALA A 59 -15.00 28.38 -3.05
N LEU A 60 -13.66 28.49 -2.91
CA LEU A 60 -12.98 29.77 -2.74
C LEU A 60 -12.75 30.46 -4.10
N PRO A 61 -12.89 31.80 -4.17
CA PRO A 61 -12.65 32.54 -5.41
C PRO A 61 -11.20 32.40 -5.88
N GLY A 62 -11.01 32.12 -7.18
CA GLY A 62 -9.68 32.05 -7.79
C GLY A 62 -8.93 30.73 -7.57
N VAL A 63 -9.54 29.76 -6.92
CA VAL A 63 -8.99 28.41 -6.77
C VAL A 63 -9.55 27.48 -7.85
N TRP A 64 -8.68 26.74 -8.50
CA TRP A 64 -9.05 25.76 -9.52
C TRP A 64 -8.33 24.43 -9.31
N GLU A 65 -8.92 23.37 -9.85
CA GLU A 65 -8.35 22.01 -9.78
C GLU A 65 -7.11 21.89 -10.68
N LEU A 66 -5.98 21.54 -10.08
CA LEU A 66 -4.70 21.38 -10.79
C LEU A 66 -4.56 19.99 -11.45
N ASN A 67 -5.29 18.99 -10.96
CA ASN A 67 -5.27 17.66 -11.54
C ASN A 67 -6.18 17.60 -12.78
N PRO A 68 -5.65 17.44 -14.01
CA PRO A 68 -6.44 17.48 -15.22
C PRO A 68 -7.52 16.39 -15.28
N LEU A 69 -7.29 15.22 -14.66
CA LEU A 69 -8.30 14.15 -14.59
C LEU A 69 -9.46 14.55 -13.68
N MET A 70 -9.18 15.20 -12.56
CA MET A 70 -10.21 15.67 -11.64
C MET A 70 -10.96 16.86 -12.22
N ALA A 71 -10.26 17.82 -12.85
CA ALA A 71 -10.89 18.91 -13.58
C ALA A 71 -11.86 18.41 -14.67
N MET A 72 -11.44 17.39 -15.45
CA MET A 72 -12.31 16.76 -16.44
C MET A 72 -13.52 16.05 -15.80
N SER A 73 -13.31 15.38 -14.65
CA SER A 73 -14.40 14.74 -13.90
C SER A 73 -15.41 15.78 -13.41
N GLN A 74 -14.93 16.91 -12.88
CA GLN A 74 -15.78 18.01 -12.44
C GLN A 74 -16.59 18.61 -13.59
N ALA A 75 -15.94 18.83 -14.74
CA ALA A 75 -16.61 19.37 -15.94
C ALA A 75 -17.71 18.43 -16.47
N ARG A 76 -17.52 17.10 -16.37
CA ARG A 76 -18.46 16.11 -16.89
C ARG A 76 -19.54 15.67 -15.91
N LEU A 77 -19.19 15.57 -14.62
CA LEU A 77 -20.03 14.95 -13.59
C LEU A 77 -20.54 15.97 -12.55
N GLY A 78 -20.09 17.22 -12.63
CA GLY A 78 -20.49 18.26 -11.67
C GLY A 78 -20.25 17.83 -10.23
N ALA A 79 -21.30 17.86 -9.40
CA ALA A 79 -21.23 17.50 -7.98
C ALA A 79 -20.84 16.03 -7.72
N ALA A 80 -20.93 15.15 -8.74
CA ALA A 80 -20.58 13.73 -8.62
C ALA A 80 -19.14 13.42 -9.06
N TRP A 81 -18.27 14.42 -9.23
CA TRP A 81 -16.88 14.29 -9.68
C TRP A 81 -16.04 13.31 -8.86
N TRP A 82 -16.35 13.13 -7.59
CA TRP A 82 -15.67 12.24 -6.66
C TRP A 82 -15.95 10.74 -6.91
N VAL A 83 -17.00 10.40 -7.69
CA VAL A 83 -17.38 9.01 -7.96
C VAL A 83 -16.26 8.22 -8.66
N PRO A 84 -15.62 8.69 -9.74
CA PRO A 84 -14.49 8.00 -10.35
C PRO A 84 -13.31 7.83 -9.38
N LYS A 85 -13.06 8.81 -8.52
CA LYS A 85 -12.03 8.75 -7.49
C LYS A 85 -12.29 7.61 -6.51
N LEU A 86 -13.51 7.50 -5.97
CA LEU A 86 -13.87 6.40 -5.07
C LEU A 86 -13.85 5.04 -5.77
N ALA A 87 -14.18 4.96 -7.05
CA ALA A 87 -14.04 3.72 -7.82
C ALA A 87 -12.58 3.26 -7.91
N VAL A 88 -11.63 4.18 -8.13
CA VAL A 88 -10.18 3.89 -8.10
C VAL A 88 -9.74 3.46 -6.70
N VAL A 89 -10.22 4.14 -5.65
CA VAL A 89 -9.93 3.77 -4.26
C VAL A 89 -10.42 2.34 -3.96
N ALA A 90 -11.65 2.01 -4.32
CA ALA A 90 -12.21 0.67 -4.14
C ALA A 90 -11.38 -0.39 -4.89
N TYR A 91 -10.98 -0.09 -6.14
CA TYR A 91 -10.11 -0.95 -6.92
C TYR A 91 -8.75 -1.17 -6.25
N LEU A 92 -8.10 -0.10 -5.75
CA LEU A 92 -6.82 -0.20 -5.05
C LEU A 92 -6.93 -0.99 -3.75
N CYS A 93 -8.01 -0.82 -2.99
CA CYS A 93 -8.30 -1.61 -1.79
C CYS A 93 -8.44 -3.10 -2.14
N LEU A 94 -9.18 -3.42 -3.20
CA LEU A 94 -9.33 -4.79 -3.67
C LEU A 94 -8.00 -5.37 -4.15
N ALA A 95 -7.26 -4.64 -4.97
CA ALA A 95 -5.94 -5.05 -5.45
C ALA A 95 -4.96 -5.29 -4.30
N ALA A 96 -4.94 -4.42 -3.30
CA ALA A 96 -4.09 -4.55 -2.13
C ALA A 96 -4.41 -5.81 -1.30
N THR A 97 -5.70 -6.17 -1.18
CA THR A 97 -6.13 -7.42 -0.52
C THR A 97 -5.66 -8.66 -1.27
N LEU A 98 -5.72 -8.62 -2.60
CA LEU A 98 -5.32 -9.74 -3.47
C LEU A 98 -3.79 -9.90 -3.54
N MET A 99 -3.04 -8.82 -3.57
CA MET A 99 -1.58 -8.84 -3.76
C MET A 99 -0.80 -9.26 -2.51
N ARG A 100 -1.41 -9.33 -1.34
CA ARG A 100 -0.77 -9.66 -0.06
C ARG A 100 0.50 -8.85 0.26
N ARG A 101 0.66 -7.67 -0.31
CA ARG A 101 1.79 -6.77 -0.10
C ARG A 101 1.33 -5.46 0.54
N ARG A 102 2.00 -5.02 1.60
CA ARG A 102 1.67 -3.76 2.31
C ARG A 102 2.19 -2.50 1.61
N TRP A 103 3.21 -2.63 0.75
CA TRP A 103 3.80 -1.49 0.06
C TRP A 103 2.79 -0.63 -0.71
N PRO A 104 1.85 -1.21 -1.48
CA PRO A 104 0.86 -0.40 -2.19
C PRO A 104 -0.02 0.42 -1.26
N ILE A 105 -0.41 -0.13 -0.11
CA ILE A 105 -1.23 0.59 0.89
C ILE A 105 -0.43 1.69 1.56
N ILE A 106 0.82 1.41 1.98
CA ILE A 106 1.68 2.43 2.60
C ILE A 106 1.90 3.58 1.62
N PHE A 107 2.21 3.29 0.37
CA PHE A 107 2.38 4.29 -0.67
C PHE A 107 1.09 5.11 -0.89
N ALA A 108 -0.06 4.44 -1.00
CA ALA A 108 -1.35 5.09 -1.17
C ALA A 108 -1.70 6.01 0.01
N VAL A 109 -1.49 5.57 1.25
CA VAL A 109 -1.69 6.38 2.47
C VAL A 109 -0.78 7.61 2.46
N SER A 110 0.51 7.43 2.11
CA SER A 110 1.48 8.55 2.08
C SER A 110 1.11 9.60 1.04
N VAL A 111 0.77 9.18 -0.18
CA VAL A 111 0.37 10.09 -1.26
C VAL A 111 -0.93 10.82 -0.91
N SER A 112 -1.92 10.11 -0.35
CA SER A 112 -3.19 10.72 0.06
C SER A 112 -3.01 11.71 1.21
N GLY A 113 -2.14 11.39 2.18
CA GLY A 113 -1.81 12.31 3.26
C GLY A 113 -1.17 13.61 2.75
N LEU A 114 -0.24 13.51 1.79
CA LEU A 114 0.37 14.67 1.14
C LEU A 114 -0.66 15.52 0.38
N ALA A 115 -1.61 14.89 -0.30
CA ALA A 115 -2.67 15.60 -1.01
C ALA A 115 -3.57 16.40 -0.03
N VAL A 116 -3.97 15.79 1.08
CA VAL A 116 -4.76 16.48 2.12
C VAL A 116 -3.99 17.66 2.72
N VAL A 117 -2.71 17.47 3.06
CA VAL A 117 -1.87 18.56 3.58
C VAL A 117 -1.71 19.67 2.55
N GLY A 118 -1.48 19.32 1.27
CA GLY A 118 -1.43 20.28 0.17
C GLY A 118 -2.72 21.11 0.07
N ASN A 119 -3.89 20.47 0.11
CA ASN A 119 -5.17 21.16 0.04
C ASN A 119 -5.37 22.11 1.23
N ILE A 120 -4.98 21.70 2.45
CA ILE A 120 -5.11 22.53 3.66
C ILE A 120 -4.15 23.73 3.63
N SER A 121 -2.98 23.61 3.00
CA SER A 121 -2.01 24.70 2.94
C SER A 121 -2.46 25.90 2.10
N HIS A 122 -3.57 25.78 1.38
CA HIS A 122 -4.18 26.85 0.59
C HIS A 122 -5.28 27.63 1.34
N PHE A 123 -5.56 27.25 2.60
CA PHE A 123 -6.45 28.00 3.50
C PHE A 123 -5.67 28.99 4.36
#